data_f6d3f5dc071f1c9c8b34de8d5b15795f
#
_entry.id   f6d3f5dc071f1c9c8b34de8d5b15795f
#
_cell.length_a   1.000
_cell.length_b   1.000
_cell.length_c   1.000
_cell.angle_alpha   90.00
_cell.angle_beta   90.00
_cell.angle_gamma   90.00
#
_symmetry.space_group_name_H-M   'P 1'
#
loop_
_entity.id
_entity.type
_entity.pdbx_description
1 polymer ?
#
loop_
_entity_poly.entity_id
_entity_poly.type
_entity_poly.pdbx_seq_one_letter_code
_entity_poly.pdbx_strand_id
1 'polypeptide(L)'
;MNLEEIRIFCLSLPSATEDVKWGQDLTFNIGGKMFCVTGLDGPFGVSFKVKDEEFEELSTSKDIIPAPYVARYKWIHVSDEHRFNKKDWEHYIRQSYDLVRGKLPKKVQAGLD
;
A
#
# COMPACT_ATOMS: atom_id res chain seq x y z
N MET A 1 -10.00 -4.47 7.69
CA MET A 1 -8.78 -4.71 8.51
C MET A 1 -8.41 -3.46 9.28
N ASN A 2 -8.12 -3.61 10.54
CA ASN A 2 -7.60 -2.48 11.32
C ASN A 2 -6.10 -2.30 11.04
N LEU A 3 -5.53 -1.24 11.60
CA LEU A 3 -4.13 -0.88 11.33
C LEU A 3 -3.14 -2.00 11.72
N GLU A 4 -3.37 -2.64 12.86
CA GLU A 4 -2.49 -3.72 13.32
C GLU A 4 -2.54 -4.93 12.39
N GLU A 5 -3.72 -5.29 11.93
CA GLU A 5 -3.89 -6.38 10.97
C GLU A 5 -3.20 -6.08 9.63
N ILE A 6 -3.31 -4.82 9.17
CA ILE A 6 -2.63 -4.38 7.94
C ILE A 6 -1.13 -4.50 8.11
N ARG A 7 -0.60 -4.07 9.25
CA ARG A 7 0.83 -4.16 9.54
C ARG A 7 1.32 -5.62 9.52
N ILE A 8 0.59 -6.49 10.21
CA ILE A 8 0.94 -7.92 10.26
C ILE A 8 0.94 -8.51 8.85
N PHE A 9 -0.07 -8.20 8.04
CA PHE A 9 -0.14 -8.71 6.68
C PHE A 9 1.01 -8.20 5.81
N CYS A 10 1.27 -6.90 5.84
CA CYS A 10 2.37 -6.31 5.06
C CYS A 10 3.72 -6.96 5.40
N LEU A 11 3.98 -7.16 6.69
CA LEU A 11 5.25 -7.75 7.13
C LEU A 11 5.33 -9.25 6.88
N SER A 12 4.22 -9.91 6.59
CA SER A 12 4.21 -11.31 6.20
C SER A 12 4.68 -11.54 4.76
N LEU A 13 4.69 -10.49 3.93
CA LEU A 13 5.10 -10.61 2.55
C LEU A 13 6.63 -10.75 2.44
N PRO A 14 7.13 -11.58 1.51
CA PRO A 14 8.57 -11.87 1.45
C PRO A 14 9.43 -10.61 1.31
N SER A 15 10.45 -10.49 2.17
CA SER A 15 11.42 -9.39 2.20
C SER A 15 10.82 -8.00 2.46
N ALA A 16 9.56 -7.93 2.89
CA ALA A 16 8.94 -6.66 3.23
C ALA A 16 9.52 -6.11 4.53
N THR A 17 9.73 -4.80 4.57
CA THR A 17 10.24 -4.10 5.76
C THR A 17 9.32 -2.94 6.09
N GLU A 18 9.45 -2.37 7.28
CA GLU A 18 8.71 -1.18 7.66
C GLU A 18 9.65 -0.06 8.06
N ASP A 19 9.19 1.17 7.92
CA ASP A 19 9.96 2.35 8.31
C ASP A 19 8.99 3.48 8.64
N VAL A 20 9.40 4.38 9.53
CA VAL A 20 8.63 5.58 9.84
C VAL A 20 9.25 6.74 9.04
N LYS A 21 8.42 7.39 8.21
CA LYS A 21 8.84 8.52 7.39
C LYS A 21 8.04 9.75 7.75
N TRP A 22 8.66 10.91 7.57
CA TRP A 22 8.01 12.20 7.82
C TRP A 22 7.47 12.34 9.24
N GLY A 23 7.97 11.50 10.18
CA GLY A 23 7.61 11.54 11.59
C GLY A 23 6.26 10.97 11.96
N GLN A 24 5.37 10.77 10.98
CA GLN A 24 3.98 10.38 11.23
C GLN A 24 3.48 9.23 10.38
N ASP A 25 4.22 8.83 9.35
CA ASP A 25 3.78 7.80 8.42
C ASP A 25 4.57 6.52 8.58
N LEU A 26 3.85 5.42 8.70
CA LEU A 26 4.43 4.08 8.69
C LEU A 26 4.39 3.57 7.27
N THR A 27 5.56 3.33 6.69
CA THR A 27 5.67 2.81 5.33
C THR A 27 6.10 1.35 5.34
N PHE A 28 5.51 0.57 4.42
CA PHE A 28 5.90 -0.81 4.20
C PHE A 28 6.58 -0.87 2.84
N ASN A 29 7.78 -1.48 2.79
CA ASN A 29 8.67 -1.35 1.66
C ASN A 29 9.14 -2.70 1.15
N ILE A 30 9.43 -2.74 -0.16
CA ILE A 30 10.07 -3.88 -0.81
C ILE A 30 11.20 -3.35 -1.69
N GLY A 31 12.42 -3.85 -1.46
CA GLY A 31 13.58 -3.38 -2.23
C GLY A 31 13.82 -1.88 -2.11
N GLY A 32 13.50 -1.29 -0.97
CA GLY A 32 13.68 0.15 -0.74
C GLY A 32 12.56 1.03 -1.29
N LYS A 33 11.52 0.45 -1.88
CA LYS A 33 10.36 1.19 -2.42
C LYS A 33 9.12 0.87 -1.62
N MET A 34 8.36 1.90 -1.24
CA MET A 34 7.13 1.69 -0.48
C MET A 34 6.04 1.07 -1.35
N PHE A 35 5.24 0.17 -0.76
CA PHE A 35 4.07 -0.41 -1.40
C PHE A 35 2.79 -0.17 -0.60
N CYS A 36 2.90 0.29 0.64
CA CYS A 36 1.75 0.61 1.48
C CYS A 36 2.17 1.65 2.51
N VAL A 37 1.29 2.60 2.79
CA VAL A 37 1.56 3.66 3.77
C VAL A 37 0.34 3.82 4.66
N THR A 38 0.57 3.92 5.98
CA THR A 38 -0.49 4.20 6.94
C THR A 38 -0.07 5.35 7.84
N GLY A 39 -1.03 6.13 8.34
CA GLY A 39 -0.74 7.13 9.37
C GLY A 39 -0.57 6.46 10.73
N LEU A 40 0.35 6.98 11.54
CA LEU A 40 0.54 6.49 12.92
C LEU A 40 -0.48 7.09 13.88
N ASP A 41 -0.92 8.30 13.60
CA ASP A 41 -1.88 9.04 14.43
C ASP A 41 -3.03 9.55 13.58
N GLY A 42 -4.13 9.91 14.25
CA GLY A 42 -5.29 10.47 13.58
C GLY A 42 -6.22 9.42 13.01
N PRO A 43 -7.11 9.83 12.09
CA PRO A 43 -8.09 8.91 11.53
C PRO A 43 -7.43 7.84 10.67
N PHE A 44 -8.13 6.71 10.53
CA PHE A 44 -7.68 5.62 9.68
C PHE A 44 -7.43 6.11 8.26
N GLY A 45 -6.33 5.69 7.68
CA GLY A 45 -5.99 5.98 6.29
C GLY A 45 -4.89 5.07 5.81
N VAL A 46 -5.10 4.44 4.66
CA VAL A 46 -4.15 3.51 4.06
C VAL A 46 -4.01 3.84 2.59
N SER A 47 -2.78 4.03 2.14
CA SER A 47 -2.48 4.32 0.74
C SER A 47 -1.69 3.18 0.12
N PHE A 48 -2.01 2.84 -1.11
CA PHE A 48 -1.32 1.78 -1.85
C PHE A 48 -1.55 1.95 -3.35
N LYS A 49 -0.72 1.26 -4.14
CA LYS A 49 -0.77 1.32 -5.59
C LYS A 49 -1.79 0.31 -6.14
N VAL A 50 -2.53 0.72 -7.17
CA VAL A 50 -3.45 -0.17 -7.90
C VAL A 50 -3.05 -0.21 -9.37
N LYS A 51 -3.69 -1.08 -10.13
CA LYS A 51 -3.48 -1.14 -11.58
C LYS A 51 -4.03 0.11 -12.26
N ASP A 52 -3.45 0.49 -13.39
CA ASP A 52 -3.88 1.66 -14.14
C ASP A 52 -5.37 1.62 -14.45
N GLU A 53 -5.88 0.47 -14.88
CA GLU A 53 -7.28 0.29 -15.24
C GLU A 53 -8.25 0.33 -14.05
N GLU A 54 -7.73 0.19 -12.82
CA GLU A 54 -8.55 0.24 -11.61
C GLU A 54 -8.59 1.62 -10.97
N PHE A 55 -7.62 2.45 -11.28
CA PHE A 55 -7.39 3.70 -10.55
C PHE A 55 -8.58 4.65 -10.61
N GLU A 56 -9.10 4.90 -11.80
CA GLU A 56 -10.16 5.89 -11.97
C GLU A 56 -11.44 5.47 -11.23
N GLU A 57 -11.84 4.23 -11.39
CA GLU A 57 -13.04 3.71 -10.74
C GLU A 57 -12.90 3.71 -9.22
N LEU A 58 -11.77 3.21 -8.72
CA LEU A 58 -11.55 3.13 -7.27
C LEU A 58 -11.42 4.52 -6.65
N SER A 59 -10.65 5.40 -7.26
CA SER A 59 -10.36 6.72 -6.67
C SER A 59 -11.54 7.68 -6.66
N THR A 60 -12.62 7.35 -7.37
CA THR A 60 -13.85 8.13 -7.36
C THR A 60 -14.97 7.45 -6.56
N SER A 61 -14.68 6.33 -5.94
CA SER A 61 -15.66 5.61 -5.13
C SER A 61 -15.67 6.13 -3.68
N LYS A 62 -16.70 5.75 -2.93
CA LYS A 62 -16.87 6.22 -1.55
C LYS A 62 -15.65 5.84 -0.69
N ASP A 63 -15.19 6.79 0.12
CA ASP A 63 -14.08 6.63 1.08
C ASP A 63 -12.73 6.33 0.43
N ILE A 64 -12.61 6.53 -0.87
CA ILE A 64 -11.35 6.36 -1.59
C ILE A 64 -11.10 7.60 -2.45
N ILE A 65 -9.90 8.16 -2.34
CA ILE A 65 -9.47 9.31 -3.13
C ILE A 65 -8.12 9.00 -3.78
N PRO A 66 -7.71 9.76 -4.81
CA PRO A 66 -6.33 9.67 -5.30
C PRO A 66 -5.39 10.04 -4.15
N ALA A 67 -4.35 9.25 -3.93
CA ALA A 67 -3.43 9.51 -2.83
C ALA A 67 -2.62 10.78 -3.11
N PRO A 68 -2.57 11.74 -2.18
CA PRO A 68 -1.80 12.98 -2.36
C PRO A 68 -0.34 12.67 -2.71
N TYR A 69 0.23 13.48 -3.62
CA TYR A 69 1.62 13.42 -4.09
C TYR A 69 1.99 12.20 -4.94
N VAL A 70 1.27 11.09 -4.85
CA VAL A 70 1.59 9.86 -5.59
C VAL A 70 0.46 9.37 -6.48
N ALA A 71 -0.59 10.19 -6.66
CA ALA A 71 -1.73 9.83 -7.51
C ALA A 71 -1.32 9.53 -8.95
N ARG A 72 -0.32 10.24 -9.49
CA ARG A 72 0.16 10.03 -10.86
C ARG A 72 0.76 8.64 -11.07
N TYR A 73 1.14 7.97 -9.98
CA TYR A 73 1.66 6.60 -10.02
C TYR A 73 0.57 5.58 -9.73
N LYS A 74 -0.70 6.02 -9.77
CA LYS A 74 -1.88 5.18 -9.54
C LYS A 74 -1.98 4.66 -8.10
N TRP A 75 -1.69 5.54 -7.17
CA TRP A 75 -1.90 5.29 -5.74
C TRP A 75 -3.25 5.85 -5.31
N ILE A 76 -3.95 5.10 -4.46
CA ILE A 76 -5.21 5.52 -3.86
C ILE A 76 -5.06 5.60 -2.35
N HIS A 77 -5.95 6.35 -1.72
CA HIS A 77 -6.00 6.48 -0.26
C HIS A 77 -7.39 6.07 0.22
N VAL A 78 -7.45 5.07 1.09
CA VAL A 78 -8.69 4.51 1.63
C VAL A 78 -8.85 4.99 3.06
N SER A 79 -9.96 5.69 3.37
CA SER A 79 -10.16 6.32 4.66
C SER A 79 -11.08 5.55 5.61
N ASP A 80 -11.58 4.40 5.22
CA ASP A 80 -12.45 3.57 6.06
C ASP A 80 -11.96 2.13 6.07
N GLU A 81 -11.66 1.61 7.27
CA GLU A 81 -11.19 0.22 7.41
C GLU A 81 -12.22 -0.81 6.97
N HIS A 82 -13.49 -0.44 6.94
CA HIS A 82 -14.59 -1.32 6.53
C HIS A 82 -14.94 -1.20 5.04
N ARG A 83 -14.18 -0.38 4.30
CA ARG A 83 -14.41 -0.23 2.85
C ARG A 83 -14.25 -1.55 2.10
N PHE A 84 -13.34 -2.37 2.55
CA PHE A 84 -13.11 -3.72 2.00
C PHE A 84 -13.23 -4.75 3.11
N ASN A 85 -13.63 -5.97 2.77
CA ASN A 85 -13.53 -7.09 3.70
C ASN A 85 -12.05 -7.51 3.80
N LYS A 86 -11.73 -8.40 4.73
CA LYS A 86 -10.35 -8.83 4.97
C LYS A 86 -9.70 -9.39 3.70
N LYS A 87 -10.44 -10.22 2.96
CA LYS A 87 -9.92 -10.86 1.76
C LYS A 87 -9.56 -9.83 0.68
N ASP A 88 -10.39 -8.81 0.51
CA ASP A 88 -10.15 -7.76 -0.47
C ASP A 88 -8.99 -6.86 -0.04
N TRP A 89 -8.88 -6.53 1.25
CA TRP A 89 -7.73 -5.79 1.76
C TRP A 89 -6.43 -6.54 1.45
N GLU A 90 -6.39 -7.83 1.74
CA GLU A 90 -5.21 -8.66 1.47
C GLU A 90 -4.89 -8.72 -0.02
N HIS A 91 -5.93 -8.84 -0.85
CA HIS A 91 -5.77 -8.85 -2.30
C HIS A 91 -5.12 -7.56 -2.81
N TYR A 92 -5.67 -6.40 -2.42
CA TYR A 92 -5.17 -5.12 -2.92
C TYR A 92 -3.78 -4.78 -2.39
N ILE A 93 -3.51 -5.06 -1.13
CA ILE A 93 -2.18 -4.82 -0.56
C ILE A 93 -1.14 -5.72 -1.23
N ARG A 94 -1.47 -7.01 -1.41
CA ARG A 94 -0.59 -7.94 -2.11
C ARG A 94 -0.35 -7.50 -3.55
N GLN A 95 -1.40 -7.04 -4.23
CA GLN A 95 -1.27 -6.52 -5.58
C GLN A 95 -0.33 -5.32 -5.63
N SER A 96 -0.45 -4.40 -4.68
CA SER A 96 0.44 -3.25 -4.59
C SER A 96 1.90 -3.70 -4.41
N TYR A 97 2.14 -4.64 -3.51
CA TYR A 97 3.45 -5.25 -3.32
C TYR A 97 3.99 -5.83 -4.62
N ASP A 98 3.19 -6.61 -5.33
CA ASP A 98 3.61 -7.23 -6.59
C ASP A 98 3.91 -6.19 -7.68
N LEU A 99 3.07 -5.14 -7.78
CA LEU A 99 3.27 -4.08 -8.76
C LEU A 99 4.57 -3.31 -8.50
N VAL A 100 4.84 -2.99 -7.25
CA VAL A 100 6.07 -2.26 -6.89
C VAL A 100 7.29 -3.17 -7.07
N ARG A 101 7.23 -4.41 -6.60
CA ARG A 101 8.32 -5.37 -6.74
C ARG A 101 8.66 -5.61 -8.21
N GLY A 102 7.65 -5.72 -9.06
CA GLY A 102 7.85 -5.97 -10.50
C GLY A 102 8.54 -4.84 -11.24
N LYS A 103 8.53 -3.63 -10.68
CA LYS A 103 9.21 -2.46 -11.29
C LYS A 103 10.62 -2.24 -10.75
N LEU A 104 11.06 -3.01 -9.79
CA LEU A 104 12.43 -2.91 -9.29
C LEU A 104 13.41 -3.40 -10.36
N PRO A 105 14.66 -2.89 -10.36
CA PRO A 105 15.69 -3.43 -11.25
C PRO A 105 15.84 -4.93 -11.03
N LYS A 106 16.09 -5.66 -12.09
CA LYS A 106 16.22 -7.13 -12.02
C LYS A 106 17.27 -7.56 -11.00
N LYS A 107 18.37 -6.83 -10.90
CA LYS A 107 19.42 -7.10 -9.94
C LYS A 107 18.88 -7.02 -8.50
N VAL A 108 18.04 -6.04 -8.22
CA VAL A 108 17.42 -5.87 -6.89
C VAL A 108 16.45 -7.01 -6.64
N GLN A 109 15.62 -7.35 -7.62
CA GLN A 109 14.66 -8.45 -7.48
C GLN A 109 15.37 -9.77 -7.18
N ALA A 110 16.48 -10.03 -7.85
CA ALA A 110 17.25 -11.27 -7.65
C ALA A 110 17.80 -11.38 -6.22
N GLY A 111 18.09 -10.25 -5.57
CA GLY A 111 18.60 -10.23 -4.21
C GLY A 111 17.54 -10.34 -3.12
N LEU A 112 16.24 -10.35 -3.48
CA LEU A 112 15.16 -10.37 -2.50
C LEU A 112 14.75 -11.78 -2.06
N ASP A 113 15.15 -12.79 -2.77
CA ASP A 113 14.77 -14.17 -2.46
C ASP A 113 15.94 -14.94 -1.78
#